data_7eec533944602c0392a55670d775fd2f
#
_entry.id   7eec533944602c0392a55670d775fd2f
#
_cell.length_a   1.000
_cell.length_b   1.000
_cell.length_c   1.000
_cell.angle_alpha   90.00
_cell.angle_beta   90.00
_cell.angle_gamma   90.00
#
_symmetry.space_group_name_H-M   'P 1'
#
loop_
_entity.id
_entity.type
_entity.pdbx_description
1 polymer ?
#
loop_
_entity_poly.entity_id
_entity_poly.type
_entity_poly.pdbx_seq_one_letter_code
_entity_poly.pdbx_strand_id
1 'polypeptide(L)'
;MTPLQLQETILLGEGPSVEFKRCGNQPESDTFETICSFSNRNGGSIYLGITDSGDIAGVPRASLLSIKRNIVNVTNNENIFSPTVVTEFEEIQVGDKTVLRVWVPMSSSIHRYKKIVYDRVEDADIRVETTDGLAGMYLRKQNVFTEQRIFPYLTDSDLALDRMGEFRRRAYAKHADHPWKQMSDREILKSMRLYAMDYASGEEGFTLAAALLMGRDDVIASVCPAYKTDVIIRIDNTERYDDRLCTSTNLIDAHMQICKFISAYLPDRFHLEQGQAISPRDIIVREVVTNSLIHREYISPRPARIIIDREKLVADNASRASFQGALSPQNSFPTPKNPAIAKFFNQIGLAEELGSGVPTLFRYSQAYTGANPVLTEGDVFKTVIPLSLPKAGEPMTPGKSDKHSNSGADPNLTTVRDAALHEAHETRMVGLPTDASPRMSAVNRTDSVYTAAREVLSQQPFLAVKDICAILGLSPRTAQRELAKLVEQGLLAAEGRTRGKTYRLP
;
A
#
# COMPACT_ATOMS: atom_id res chain seq x y z
N MET A 1 -13.53 -8.29 -24.51
CA MET A 1 -14.15 -8.42 -23.18
C MET A 1 -15.58 -8.90 -23.32
N THR A 2 -16.02 -9.87 -22.51
CA THR A 2 -17.40 -10.35 -22.53
C THR A 2 -18.31 -9.48 -21.68
N PRO A 3 -19.66 -9.47 -21.92
CA PRO A 3 -20.60 -8.75 -21.06
C PRO A 3 -20.52 -9.17 -19.58
N LEU A 4 -20.24 -10.44 -19.30
CA LEU A 4 -20.07 -10.92 -17.93
C LEU A 4 -18.83 -10.30 -17.24
N GLN A 5 -17.71 -10.26 -17.95
CA GLN A 5 -16.48 -9.61 -17.45
C GLN A 5 -16.67 -8.10 -17.21
N LEU A 6 -17.50 -7.44 -18.04
CA LEU A 6 -17.84 -6.04 -17.83
C LEU A 6 -18.66 -5.88 -16.55
N GLN A 7 -19.64 -6.76 -16.29
CA GLN A 7 -20.42 -6.73 -15.06
C GLN A 7 -19.55 -6.94 -13.82
N GLU A 8 -18.61 -7.87 -13.86
CA GLU A 8 -17.62 -8.06 -12.78
C GLU A 8 -16.78 -6.80 -12.56
N THR A 9 -16.33 -6.15 -13.64
CA THR A 9 -15.59 -4.88 -13.54
C THR A 9 -16.44 -3.77 -12.90
N ILE A 10 -17.72 -3.67 -13.27
CA ILE A 10 -18.64 -2.69 -12.70
C ILE A 10 -18.86 -2.94 -11.19
N LEU A 11 -18.96 -4.21 -10.78
CA LEU A 11 -19.12 -4.57 -9.37
C LEU A 11 -17.89 -4.20 -8.52
N LEU A 12 -16.69 -4.27 -9.09
CA LEU A 12 -15.45 -3.86 -8.43
C LEU A 12 -15.34 -2.32 -8.31
N GLY A 13 -15.99 -1.58 -9.21
CA GLY A 13 -16.00 -0.11 -9.21
C GLY A 13 -14.79 0.53 -9.88
N GLU A 14 -14.74 1.85 -9.81
CA GLU A 14 -13.61 2.66 -10.28
C GLU A 14 -12.38 2.51 -9.41
N GLY A 15 -11.20 2.74 -10.00
CA GLY A 15 -9.93 2.59 -9.28
C GLY A 15 -8.72 3.07 -10.10
N PRO A 16 -7.52 2.59 -9.73
CA PRO A 16 -6.27 3.07 -10.35
C PRO A 16 -6.16 2.82 -11.85
N SER A 17 -6.89 1.85 -12.40
CA SER A 17 -6.84 1.45 -13.81
C SER A 17 -8.22 1.27 -14.47
N VAL A 18 -9.29 1.66 -13.78
CA VAL A 18 -10.68 1.57 -14.26
C VAL A 18 -11.39 2.89 -14.01
N GLU A 19 -12.07 3.39 -15.03
CA GLU A 19 -12.89 4.59 -14.96
C GLU A 19 -14.18 4.42 -15.72
N PHE A 20 -15.30 4.92 -15.19
CA PHE A 20 -16.61 4.93 -15.84
C PHE A 20 -16.98 6.36 -16.20
N LYS A 21 -17.41 6.56 -17.45
CA LYS A 21 -17.82 7.87 -17.92
C LYS A 21 -19.14 7.78 -18.68
N ARG A 22 -20.06 8.66 -18.37
CA ARG A 22 -21.17 8.91 -19.28
C ARG A 22 -20.62 9.45 -20.59
N CYS A 23 -21.19 9.02 -21.70
CA CYS A 23 -20.83 9.53 -23.00
C CYS A 23 -22.10 9.67 -23.86
N GLY A 24 -22.37 10.89 -24.26
CA GLY A 24 -23.40 11.17 -25.25
C GLY A 24 -22.84 11.04 -26.66
N ASN A 25 -22.94 12.13 -27.43
CA ASN A 25 -22.43 12.17 -28.82
C ASN A 25 -20.94 12.44 -28.94
N GLN A 26 -20.29 12.93 -27.85
CA GLN A 26 -18.87 13.23 -27.77
C GLN A 26 -18.38 12.94 -26.33
N PRO A 27 -17.09 12.57 -26.17
CA PRO A 27 -16.48 12.46 -24.83
C PRO A 27 -16.34 13.83 -24.18
N GLU A 28 -16.51 13.91 -22.87
CA GLU A 28 -16.29 15.12 -22.09
C GLU A 28 -14.79 15.39 -21.88
N SER A 29 -14.44 16.61 -21.46
CA SER A 29 -13.03 17.03 -21.33
C SER A 29 -12.26 16.24 -20.26
N ASP A 30 -12.92 15.79 -19.21
CA ASP A 30 -12.36 14.97 -18.14
C ASP A 30 -11.94 13.58 -18.62
N THR A 31 -12.56 13.03 -19.65
CA THR A 31 -12.10 11.80 -20.32
C THR A 31 -10.64 11.92 -20.78
N PHE A 32 -10.23 13.10 -21.25
CA PHE A 32 -8.85 13.34 -21.69
C PHE A 32 -7.90 13.58 -20.53
N GLU A 33 -8.36 14.09 -19.40
CA GLU A 33 -7.60 14.17 -18.16
C GLU A 33 -7.28 12.75 -17.66
N THR A 34 -8.27 11.84 -17.69
CA THR A 34 -8.08 10.42 -17.37
C THR A 34 -7.15 9.70 -18.37
N ILE A 35 -7.26 9.95 -19.67
CA ILE A 35 -6.32 9.41 -20.67
C ILE A 35 -4.88 9.84 -20.32
N CYS A 36 -4.68 11.12 -19.96
CA CYS A 36 -3.39 11.64 -19.57
C CYS A 36 -2.86 10.98 -18.29
N SER A 37 -3.68 10.89 -17.24
CA SER A 37 -3.30 10.31 -15.96
C SER A 37 -3.01 8.81 -16.06
N PHE A 38 -3.82 8.05 -16.78
CA PHE A 38 -3.57 6.62 -17.03
C PHE A 38 -2.27 6.39 -17.79
N SER A 39 -2.03 7.15 -18.87
CA SER A 39 -0.78 7.08 -19.62
C SER A 39 0.44 7.44 -18.74
N ASN A 40 0.23 8.36 -17.81
CA ASN A 40 1.25 8.80 -16.86
C ASN A 40 1.44 7.83 -15.68
N ARG A 41 0.51 6.94 -15.39
CA ARG A 41 0.59 5.98 -14.29
C ARG A 41 0.81 4.55 -14.80
N ASN A 42 -0.15 3.71 -14.70
CA ASN A 42 -0.05 2.26 -15.00
C ASN A 42 -0.85 1.84 -16.24
N GLY A 43 -1.38 2.81 -16.99
CA GLY A 43 -2.40 2.54 -17.99
C GLY A 43 -3.75 2.24 -17.36
N GLY A 44 -4.75 1.95 -18.20
CA GLY A 44 -6.09 1.62 -17.70
C GLY A 44 -7.13 1.55 -18.80
N SER A 45 -8.36 1.28 -18.39
CA SER A 45 -9.53 1.22 -19.27
C SER A 45 -10.58 2.22 -18.85
N ILE A 46 -11.01 3.06 -19.77
CA ILE A 46 -12.15 3.98 -19.60
C ILE A 46 -13.34 3.36 -20.29
N TYR A 47 -14.45 3.19 -19.58
CA TYR A 47 -15.68 2.62 -20.11
C TYR A 47 -16.70 3.73 -20.36
N LEU A 48 -16.81 4.15 -21.60
CA LEU A 48 -17.76 5.16 -22.03
C LEU A 48 -19.17 4.56 -22.20
N GLY A 49 -20.16 5.20 -21.60
CA GLY A 49 -21.55 4.73 -21.56
C GLY A 49 -21.91 4.05 -20.25
N ILE A 50 -21.09 4.21 -19.20
CA ILE A 50 -21.40 3.78 -17.83
C ILE A 50 -21.45 5.02 -16.94
N THR A 51 -22.36 5.04 -15.98
CA THR A 51 -22.50 6.13 -15.02
C THR A 51 -21.59 5.89 -13.82
N ASP A 52 -21.30 6.94 -13.03
CA ASP A 52 -20.55 6.83 -11.75
C ASP A 52 -21.21 5.86 -10.75
N SER A 53 -22.51 5.56 -10.91
CA SER A 53 -23.24 4.55 -10.11
C SER A 53 -23.06 3.12 -10.62
N GLY A 54 -22.41 2.92 -11.77
CA GLY A 54 -22.25 1.63 -12.42
C GLY A 54 -23.41 1.24 -13.34
N ASP A 55 -24.38 2.15 -13.58
CA ASP A 55 -25.48 1.84 -14.48
C ASP A 55 -25.05 1.95 -15.95
N ILE A 56 -25.39 0.95 -16.75
CA ILE A 56 -25.09 0.96 -18.19
C ILE A 56 -26.08 1.86 -18.91
N ALA A 57 -25.64 3.09 -19.24
CA ALA A 57 -26.43 4.03 -20.06
C ALA A 57 -26.30 3.70 -21.55
N GLY A 58 -25.13 3.22 -21.97
CA GLY A 58 -24.75 2.97 -23.36
C GLY A 58 -24.32 4.23 -24.10
N VAL A 59 -23.61 4.03 -25.20
CA VAL A 59 -23.22 5.09 -26.17
C VAL A 59 -24.12 4.97 -27.39
N PRO A 60 -24.65 6.09 -27.95
CA PRO A 60 -25.45 6.04 -29.17
C PRO A 60 -24.65 5.42 -30.33
N ARG A 61 -25.19 4.38 -30.97
CA ARG A 61 -24.50 3.67 -32.07
C ARG A 61 -24.07 4.61 -33.21
N ALA A 62 -24.90 5.59 -33.55
CA ALA A 62 -24.59 6.59 -34.58
C ALA A 62 -23.36 7.44 -34.22
N SER A 63 -23.03 7.58 -32.94
CA SER A 63 -21.94 8.43 -32.43
C SER A 63 -20.63 7.68 -32.21
N LEU A 64 -20.61 6.36 -32.20
CA LEU A 64 -19.43 5.55 -31.90
C LEU A 64 -18.21 5.90 -32.77
N LEU A 65 -18.42 6.03 -34.09
CA LEU A 65 -17.33 6.36 -35.01
C LEU A 65 -16.82 7.78 -34.79
N SER A 66 -17.70 8.74 -34.51
CA SER A 66 -17.32 10.13 -34.23
C SER A 66 -16.59 10.27 -32.90
N ILE A 67 -16.99 9.52 -31.88
CA ILE A 67 -16.31 9.48 -30.58
C ILE A 67 -14.89 8.91 -30.70
N LYS A 68 -14.71 7.75 -31.37
CA LYS A 68 -13.39 7.18 -31.63
C LYS A 68 -12.49 8.15 -32.40
N ARG A 69 -13.00 8.77 -33.46
CA ARG A 69 -12.27 9.79 -34.24
C ARG A 69 -11.89 11.00 -33.40
N ASN A 70 -12.79 11.48 -32.54
CA ASN A 70 -12.51 12.59 -31.65
C ASN A 70 -11.38 12.26 -30.69
N ILE A 71 -11.43 11.11 -30.01
CA ILE A 71 -10.38 10.69 -29.09
C ILE A 71 -9.04 10.60 -29.83
N VAL A 72 -8.98 9.90 -30.97
CA VAL A 72 -7.76 9.79 -31.78
C VAL A 72 -7.22 11.17 -32.22
N ASN A 73 -8.09 12.05 -32.67
CA ASN A 73 -7.67 13.39 -33.12
C ASN A 73 -7.11 14.23 -31.96
N VAL A 74 -7.73 14.17 -30.78
CA VAL A 74 -7.27 14.91 -29.62
C VAL A 74 -5.96 14.33 -29.07
N THR A 75 -5.88 13.00 -28.93
CA THR A 75 -4.69 12.34 -28.36
C THR A 75 -3.46 12.38 -29.28
N ASN A 76 -3.66 12.49 -30.60
CA ASN A 76 -2.59 12.64 -31.59
C ASN A 76 -2.25 14.11 -31.96
N ASN A 77 -2.89 15.07 -31.34
CA ASN A 77 -2.60 16.50 -31.57
C ASN A 77 -1.55 16.97 -30.56
N GLU A 78 -0.32 17.21 -31.01
CA GLU A 78 0.81 17.63 -30.17
C GLU A 78 0.58 18.96 -29.42
N ASN A 79 -0.31 19.82 -29.92
CA ASN A 79 -0.70 21.06 -29.23
C ASN A 79 -1.63 20.81 -28.03
N ILE A 80 -2.27 19.63 -28.00
CA ILE A 80 -3.25 19.25 -26.95
C ILE A 80 -2.61 18.20 -26.04
N PHE A 81 -2.02 17.14 -26.63
CA PHE A 81 -1.27 16.11 -25.91
C PHE A 81 0.20 16.15 -26.26
N SER A 82 1.06 16.33 -25.29
CA SER A 82 2.52 16.37 -25.52
C SER A 82 3.25 15.49 -24.48
N PRO A 83 3.90 14.40 -24.90
CA PRO A 83 3.78 13.71 -26.19
C PRO A 83 2.36 13.21 -26.50
N THR A 84 2.15 12.76 -27.74
CA THR A 84 0.87 12.14 -28.16
C THR A 84 0.66 10.79 -27.47
N VAL A 85 -0.62 10.39 -27.33
CA VAL A 85 -1.01 9.13 -26.68
C VAL A 85 -1.76 8.25 -27.67
N VAL A 86 -1.35 6.98 -27.75
CA VAL A 86 -2.06 5.97 -28.55
C VAL A 86 -3.08 5.27 -27.65
N THR A 87 -4.31 5.13 -28.14
CA THR A 87 -5.40 4.45 -27.44
C THR A 87 -6.00 3.34 -28.30
N GLU A 88 -6.49 2.28 -27.68
CA GLU A 88 -7.19 1.19 -28.34
C GLU A 88 -8.66 1.18 -27.95
N PHE A 89 -9.51 0.66 -28.85
CA PHE A 89 -10.98 0.70 -28.66
C PHE A 89 -11.57 -0.69 -28.77
N GLU A 90 -12.50 -1.00 -27.87
CA GLU A 90 -13.28 -2.23 -27.90
C GLU A 90 -14.75 -1.91 -27.67
N GLU A 91 -15.65 -2.37 -28.54
CA GLU A 91 -17.09 -2.24 -28.38
C GLU A 91 -17.64 -3.45 -27.64
N ILE A 92 -18.34 -3.21 -26.55
CA ILE A 92 -18.93 -4.25 -25.71
C ILE A 92 -20.45 -4.12 -25.81
N GLN A 93 -21.11 -5.13 -26.37
CA GLN A 93 -22.55 -5.14 -26.51
C GLN A 93 -23.20 -5.75 -25.27
N VAL A 94 -24.10 -5.01 -24.61
CA VAL A 94 -24.86 -5.47 -23.44
C VAL A 94 -26.35 -5.25 -23.70
N GLY A 95 -27.05 -6.30 -24.14
CA GLY A 95 -28.43 -6.21 -24.61
C GLY A 95 -28.54 -5.29 -25.83
N ASP A 96 -29.36 -4.28 -25.73
CA ASP A 96 -29.58 -3.23 -26.75
C ASP A 96 -28.55 -2.06 -26.65
N LYS A 97 -27.74 -2.02 -25.61
CA LYS A 97 -26.79 -0.95 -25.32
C LYS A 97 -25.36 -1.33 -25.71
N THR A 98 -24.58 -0.34 -26.13
CA THR A 98 -23.16 -0.51 -26.44
C THR A 98 -22.33 0.31 -25.49
N VAL A 99 -21.35 -0.30 -24.85
CA VAL A 99 -20.31 0.36 -24.05
C VAL A 99 -19.03 0.41 -24.88
N LEU A 100 -18.38 1.55 -24.94
CA LEU A 100 -17.09 1.70 -25.61
C LEU A 100 -15.95 1.71 -24.57
N ARG A 101 -15.15 0.65 -24.57
CA ARG A 101 -13.93 0.61 -23.80
C ARG A 101 -12.81 1.32 -24.56
N VAL A 102 -12.16 2.26 -23.90
CA VAL A 102 -10.95 2.95 -24.37
C VAL A 102 -9.81 2.45 -23.50
N TRP A 103 -8.93 1.64 -24.07
CA TRP A 103 -7.74 1.19 -23.37
C TRP A 103 -6.59 2.16 -23.61
N VAL A 104 -5.95 2.59 -22.52
CA VAL A 104 -4.85 3.53 -22.48
C VAL A 104 -3.60 2.80 -21.96
N PRO A 105 -2.55 2.63 -22.78
CA PRO A 105 -1.32 2.00 -22.33
C PRO A 105 -0.54 2.89 -21.37
N MET A 106 0.20 2.27 -20.45
CA MET A 106 1.26 2.96 -19.70
C MET A 106 2.34 3.42 -20.67
N SER A 107 2.77 4.68 -20.56
CA SER A 107 3.84 5.25 -21.36
C SER A 107 5.15 5.37 -20.56
N SER A 108 6.28 5.30 -21.23
CA SER A 108 7.60 5.65 -20.66
C SER A 108 7.83 7.16 -20.54
N SER A 109 7.02 7.97 -21.23
CA SER A 109 7.10 9.43 -21.21
C SER A 109 6.07 10.06 -20.28
N ILE A 110 6.32 11.28 -19.83
CA ILE A 110 5.32 12.08 -19.11
C ILE A 110 4.51 12.87 -20.12
N HIS A 111 3.22 12.58 -20.18
CA HIS A 111 2.25 13.24 -21.03
C HIS A 111 1.61 14.45 -20.34
N ARG A 112 1.31 15.45 -21.15
CA ARG A 112 0.55 16.66 -20.74
C ARG A 112 -0.69 16.78 -21.59
N TYR A 113 -1.81 17.00 -20.95
CA TYR A 113 -3.03 17.41 -21.62
C TYR A 113 -3.25 18.91 -21.40
N LYS A 114 -3.35 19.68 -22.49
CA LYS A 114 -3.43 21.15 -22.44
C LYS A 114 -2.35 21.79 -21.56
N LYS A 115 -1.11 21.31 -21.70
CA LYS A 115 0.08 21.72 -20.92
C LYS A 115 0.09 21.31 -19.44
N ILE A 116 -0.96 20.66 -18.92
CA ILE A 116 -1.07 20.20 -17.54
C ILE A 116 -0.69 18.73 -17.48
N VAL A 117 0.08 18.36 -16.46
CA VAL A 117 0.40 16.95 -16.15
C VAL A 117 -0.66 16.44 -15.19
N TYR A 118 -1.23 15.29 -15.49
CA TYR A 118 -2.13 14.58 -14.61
C TYR A 118 -1.50 13.25 -14.18
N ASP A 119 -1.66 12.89 -12.92
CA ASP A 119 -1.29 11.59 -12.37
C ASP A 119 -2.53 10.92 -11.78
N ARG A 120 -2.56 9.60 -11.76
CA ARG A 120 -3.67 8.83 -11.20
C ARG A 120 -3.35 8.43 -9.77
N VAL A 121 -4.20 8.82 -8.83
CA VAL A 121 -4.13 8.40 -7.42
C VAL A 121 -5.47 7.81 -7.02
N GLU A 122 -5.49 6.50 -6.80
CA GLU A 122 -6.72 5.71 -6.63
C GLU A 122 -7.68 5.91 -7.81
N ASP A 123 -8.84 6.55 -7.58
CA ASP A 123 -9.88 6.87 -8.54
C ASP A 123 -9.87 8.33 -8.99
N ALA A 124 -8.84 9.11 -8.65
CA ALA A 124 -8.77 10.53 -8.91
C ALA A 124 -7.65 10.92 -9.89
N ASP A 125 -7.95 11.81 -10.83
CA ASP A 125 -6.99 12.46 -11.71
C ASP A 125 -6.46 13.73 -11.04
N ILE A 126 -5.21 13.70 -10.60
CA ILE A 126 -4.59 14.79 -9.84
C ILE A 126 -3.64 15.58 -10.73
N ARG A 127 -3.75 16.91 -10.70
CA ARG A 127 -2.80 17.81 -11.36
C ARG A 127 -1.47 17.81 -10.63
N VAL A 128 -0.39 17.61 -11.39
CA VAL A 128 0.98 17.65 -10.86
C VAL A 128 1.62 18.97 -11.24
N GLU A 129 1.66 19.88 -10.30
CA GLU A 129 2.16 21.25 -10.51
C GLU A 129 3.53 21.49 -9.87
N THR A 130 3.91 20.64 -8.89
CA THR A 130 5.17 20.82 -8.16
C THR A 130 6.35 20.18 -8.89
N THR A 131 7.52 20.81 -8.78
CA THR A 131 8.77 20.27 -9.32
C THR A 131 9.10 18.90 -8.75
N ASP A 132 8.87 18.70 -7.45
CA ASP A 132 9.12 17.41 -6.78
C ASP A 132 8.16 16.31 -7.27
N GLY A 133 6.89 16.66 -7.51
CA GLY A 133 5.93 15.73 -8.10
C GLY A 133 6.34 15.28 -9.51
N LEU A 134 6.77 16.24 -10.34
CA LEU A 134 7.29 15.93 -11.68
C LEU A 134 8.57 15.10 -11.63
N ALA A 135 9.52 15.44 -10.76
CA ALA A 135 10.74 14.65 -10.56
C ALA A 135 10.42 13.21 -10.15
N GLY A 136 9.48 13.01 -9.22
CA GLY A 136 9.00 11.69 -8.82
C GLY A 136 8.39 10.90 -9.99
N MET A 137 7.61 11.56 -10.87
CA MET A 137 7.07 10.92 -12.07
C MET A 137 8.15 10.53 -13.08
N TYR A 138 9.17 11.39 -13.31
CA TYR A 138 10.30 11.05 -14.17
C TYR A 138 11.05 9.81 -13.65
N LEU A 139 11.35 9.78 -12.37
CA LEU A 139 12.01 8.62 -11.73
C LEU A 139 11.20 7.33 -11.88
N ARG A 140 9.87 7.41 -11.72
CA ARG A 140 8.98 6.25 -11.93
C ARG A 140 9.05 5.71 -13.35
N LYS A 141 9.08 6.61 -14.33
CA LYS A 141 9.00 6.24 -15.77
C LYS A 141 10.30 5.75 -16.37
N GLN A 142 11.43 6.16 -15.80
CA GLN A 142 12.74 5.83 -16.38
C GLN A 142 13.14 4.36 -16.22
N ASN A 143 12.40 3.53 -15.47
CA ASN A 143 12.75 2.14 -15.16
C ASN A 143 14.20 2.00 -14.61
N VAL A 144 14.80 3.09 -14.17
CA VAL A 144 16.14 3.15 -13.59
C VAL A 144 16.00 2.81 -12.12
N PHE A 145 16.57 1.71 -11.72
CA PHE A 145 16.73 1.39 -10.31
C PHE A 145 17.79 2.30 -9.72
N THR A 146 17.39 3.20 -8.84
CA THR A 146 18.29 4.18 -8.18
C THR A 146 19.52 3.52 -7.55
N GLU A 147 19.34 2.33 -7.01
CA GLU A 147 20.43 1.52 -6.41
C GLU A 147 21.53 1.13 -7.42
N GLN A 148 21.25 1.16 -8.72
CA GLN A 148 22.21 0.82 -9.79
C GLN A 148 23.03 2.01 -10.27
N ARG A 149 22.79 3.21 -9.73
CA ARG A 149 23.64 4.38 -10.05
C ARG A 149 25.09 4.07 -9.74
N ILE A 150 25.97 4.28 -10.72
CA ILE A 150 27.40 4.05 -10.60
C ILE A 150 28.11 5.26 -9.97
N PHE A 151 29.05 4.99 -9.10
CA PHE A 151 29.97 5.94 -8.49
C PHE A 151 31.41 5.56 -8.87
N PRO A 152 31.93 6.08 -9.99
CA PRO A 152 33.20 5.60 -10.57
C PRO A 152 34.42 5.88 -9.70
N TYR A 153 34.31 6.80 -8.73
CA TYR A 153 35.40 7.16 -7.81
C TYR A 153 35.36 6.41 -6.48
N LEU A 154 34.35 5.56 -6.25
CA LEU A 154 34.39 4.66 -5.09
C LEU A 154 35.41 3.54 -5.31
N THR A 155 36.21 3.28 -4.29
CA THR A 155 37.29 2.30 -4.29
C THR A 155 36.99 1.15 -3.31
N ASP A 156 37.80 0.10 -3.38
CA ASP A 156 37.71 -1.04 -2.44
C ASP A 156 37.90 -0.62 -0.98
N SER A 157 38.67 0.44 -0.71
CA SER A 157 38.88 0.99 0.64
C SER A 157 37.67 1.73 1.23
N ASP A 158 36.71 2.11 0.41
CA ASP A 158 35.47 2.79 0.84
C ASP A 158 34.39 1.81 1.31
N LEU A 159 34.60 0.51 1.06
CA LEU A 159 33.69 -0.57 1.37
C LEU A 159 34.29 -1.56 2.35
N ALA A 160 33.46 -2.17 3.19
CA ALA A 160 33.85 -3.22 4.14
C ALA A 160 34.01 -4.59 3.42
N LEU A 161 34.89 -4.67 2.43
CA LEU A 161 35.10 -5.90 1.65
C LEU A 161 35.76 -7.01 2.47
N ASP A 162 36.40 -6.70 3.59
CA ASP A 162 36.90 -7.66 4.59
C ASP A 162 35.75 -8.55 5.14
N ARG A 163 34.53 -8.11 5.08
CA ARG A 163 33.35 -8.89 5.49
C ARG A 163 32.86 -9.91 4.44
N MET A 164 33.47 -9.97 3.27
CA MET A 164 33.06 -10.95 2.23
C MET A 164 33.12 -12.40 2.73
N GLY A 165 34.10 -12.72 3.60
CA GLY A 165 34.15 -14.02 4.27
C GLY A 165 32.92 -14.32 5.15
N GLU A 166 32.37 -13.33 5.84
CA GLU A 166 31.14 -13.46 6.62
C GLU A 166 29.94 -13.72 5.70
N PHE A 167 29.80 -12.94 4.62
CA PHE A 167 28.69 -13.08 3.68
C PHE A 167 28.70 -14.44 2.98
N ARG A 168 29.88 -14.96 2.63
CA ARG A 168 30.03 -16.33 2.10
C ARG A 168 29.55 -17.37 3.11
N ARG A 169 29.97 -17.28 4.38
CA ARG A 169 29.50 -18.21 5.42
C ARG A 169 27.99 -18.21 5.57
N ARG A 170 27.36 -17.03 5.55
CA ARG A 170 25.90 -16.91 5.61
C ARG A 170 25.23 -17.56 4.40
N ALA A 171 25.75 -17.32 3.19
CA ALA A 171 25.21 -17.91 1.98
C ALA A 171 25.33 -19.44 1.98
N TYR A 172 26.46 -19.99 2.47
CA TYR A 172 26.68 -21.45 2.58
C TYR A 172 25.76 -22.09 3.64
N ALA A 173 25.46 -21.38 4.72
CA ALA A 173 24.51 -21.85 5.73
C ALA A 173 23.10 -22.01 5.16
N LYS A 174 22.72 -21.17 4.18
CA LYS A 174 21.42 -21.28 3.49
C LYS A 174 21.43 -22.40 2.43
N HIS A 175 22.50 -22.50 1.63
CA HIS A 175 22.65 -23.49 0.55
C HIS A 175 24.08 -24.05 0.54
N ALA A 176 24.21 -25.32 0.89
CA ALA A 176 25.52 -25.98 0.99
C ALA A 176 26.36 -25.89 -0.29
N ASP A 177 25.72 -25.94 -1.47
CA ASP A 177 26.40 -25.88 -2.78
C ASP A 177 26.27 -24.49 -3.44
N HIS A 178 26.33 -23.44 -2.62
CA HIS A 178 26.17 -22.06 -3.12
C HIS A 178 27.28 -21.68 -4.12
N PRO A 179 26.92 -21.04 -5.29
CA PRO A 179 27.88 -20.72 -6.34
C PRO A 179 29.07 -19.84 -5.88
N TRP A 180 28.90 -19.03 -4.84
CA TRP A 180 29.94 -18.18 -4.29
C TRP A 180 31.16 -18.94 -3.77
N LYS A 181 31.09 -20.26 -3.61
CA LYS A 181 32.26 -21.10 -3.24
C LYS A 181 33.40 -21.03 -4.28
N GLN A 182 33.01 -20.90 -5.55
CA GLN A 182 33.98 -20.93 -6.67
C GLN A 182 34.23 -19.52 -7.24
N MET A 183 33.53 -18.49 -6.76
CA MET A 183 33.66 -17.13 -7.26
C MET A 183 34.64 -16.32 -6.43
N SER A 184 35.47 -15.50 -7.05
CA SER A 184 36.23 -14.45 -6.39
C SER A 184 35.28 -13.36 -5.86
N ASP A 185 35.77 -12.51 -4.94
CA ASP A 185 34.94 -11.39 -4.41
C ASP A 185 34.48 -10.45 -5.54
N ARG A 186 35.35 -10.18 -6.52
CA ARG A 186 35.03 -9.34 -7.66
C ARG A 186 33.94 -9.94 -8.56
N GLU A 187 33.96 -11.25 -8.75
CA GLU A 187 32.89 -11.96 -9.48
C GLU A 187 31.58 -11.93 -8.74
N ILE A 188 31.58 -12.07 -7.40
CA ILE A 188 30.39 -11.93 -6.56
C ILE A 188 29.82 -10.53 -6.70
N LEU A 189 30.64 -9.49 -6.56
CA LEU A 189 30.22 -8.09 -6.69
C LEU A 189 29.58 -7.82 -8.07
N LYS A 190 30.18 -8.33 -9.14
CA LYS A 190 29.63 -8.20 -10.51
C LYS A 190 28.30 -8.99 -10.66
N SER A 191 28.22 -10.22 -10.16
CA SER A 191 27.03 -11.07 -10.24
C SER A 191 25.84 -10.49 -9.47
N MET A 192 26.12 -9.74 -8.41
CA MET A 192 25.13 -9.04 -7.58
C MET A 192 24.83 -7.61 -8.07
N ARG A 193 25.45 -7.16 -9.16
CA ARG A 193 25.39 -5.77 -9.66
C ARG A 193 25.80 -4.71 -8.64
N LEU A 194 26.72 -5.08 -7.74
CA LEU A 194 27.34 -4.14 -6.80
C LEU A 194 28.54 -3.44 -7.42
N TYR A 195 29.14 -4.06 -8.43
CA TYR A 195 30.09 -3.46 -9.34
C TYR A 195 29.58 -3.67 -10.78
N ALA A 196 29.41 -2.61 -11.53
CA ALA A 196 28.77 -2.67 -12.83
C ALA A 196 29.40 -1.68 -13.83
N MET A 197 29.12 -1.90 -15.11
CA MET A 197 29.41 -0.98 -16.19
C MET A 197 28.06 -0.47 -16.74
N ASP A 198 27.95 0.82 -16.93
CA ASP A 198 26.87 1.44 -17.71
C ASP A 198 27.29 1.42 -19.20
N TYR A 199 26.65 0.58 -19.96
CA TYR A 199 26.94 0.43 -21.39
C TYR A 199 26.49 1.65 -22.24
N ALA A 200 25.71 2.57 -21.68
CA ALA A 200 25.29 3.79 -22.38
C ALA A 200 26.35 4.91 -22.23
N SER A 201 26.89 5.08 -21.03
CA SER A 201 27.92 6.09 -20.74
C SER A 201 29.34 5.56 -20.82
N GLY A 202 29.53 4.24 -20.67
CA GLY A 202 30.85 3.61 -20.57
C GLY A 202 31.46 3.73 -19.15
N GLU A 203 30.73 4.27 -18.17
CA GLU A 203 31.19 4.35 -16.77
C GLU A 203 31.20 2.98 -16.11
N GLU A 204 32.27 2.63 -15.43
CA GLU A 204 32.39 1.41 -14.64
C GLU A 204 32.74 1.76 -13.19
N GLY A 205 32.11 1.08 -12.22
CA GLY A 205 32.38 1.35 -10.82
C GLY A 205 31.43 0.64 -9.86
N PHE A 206 31.58 0.96 -8.58
CA PHE A 206 30.65 0.51 -7.56
C PHE A 206 29.29 1.24 -7.69
N THR A 207 28.21 0.52 -7.45
CA THR A 207 26.87 1.04 -7.50
C THR A 207 26.43 1.61 -6.14
N LEU A 208 25.32 2.39 -6.12
CA LEU A 208 24.71 2.83 -4.86
C LEU A 208 24.35 1.62 -3.98
N ALA A 209 23.92 0.50 -4.58
CA ALA A 209 23.66 -0.73 -3.83
C ALA A 209 24.90 -1.22 -3.07
N ALA A 210 26.09 -1.17 -3.67
CA ALA A 210 27.33 -1.53 -3.00
C ALA A 210 27.62 -0.61 -1.82
N ALA A 211 27.51 0.71 -2.03
CA ALA A 211 27.71 1.69 -0.96
C ALA A 211 26.71 1.50 0.19
N LEU A 212 25.44 1.27 -0.10
CA LEU A 212 24.40 1.05 0.91
C LEU A 212 24.57 -0.29 1.66
N LEU A 213 25.04 -1.34 1.00
CA LEU A 213 25.22 -2.68 1.61
C LEU A 213 26.52 -2.81 2.40
N MET A 214 27.59 -2.17 1.93
CA MET A 214 28.96 -2.41 2.45
C MET A 214 29.75 -1.14 2.72
N GLY A 215 29.20 0.05 2.38
CA GLY A 215 29.90 1.32 2.60
C GLY A 215 30.13 1.62 4.08
N ARG A 216 31.20 2.38 4.36
CA ARG A 216 31.38 3.02 5.65
C ARG A 216 30.41 4.18 5.81
N ASP A 217 30.13 4.60 7.03
CA ASP A 217 29.11 5.61 7.33
C ASP A 217 29.41 6.96 6.66
N ASP A 218 30.67 7.36 6.56
CA ASP A 218 31.11 8.58 5.88
C ASP A 218 30.88 8.50 4.35
N VAL A 219 31.10 7.35 3.76
CA VAL A 219 30.83 7.07 2.35
C VAL A 219 29.32 7.11 2.07
N ILE A 220 28.54 6.43 2.91
CA ILE A 220 27.07 6.43 2.77
C ILE A 220 26.52 7.85 2.90
N ALA A 221 26.97 8.62 3.87
CA ALA A 221 26.58 10.02 4.05
C ALA A 221 26.92 10.90 2.83
N SER A 222 28.01 10.58 2.11
CA SER A 222 28.41 11.29 0.90
C SER A 222 27.57 10.94 -0.32
N VAL A 223 27.29 9.64 -0.55
CA VAL A 223 26.61 9.17 -1.75
C VAL A 223 25.07 9.18 -1.62
N CYS A 224 24.57 9.08 -0.39
CA CYS A 224 23.14 9.05 -0.08
C CYS A 224 22.83 9.85 1.20
N PRO A 225 23.00 11.18 1.20
CA PRO A 225 22.92 12.02 2.40
C PRO A 225 21.53 12.02 3.06
N ALA A 226 20.48 11.71 2.31
CA ALA A 226 19.11 11.60 2.83
C ALA A 226 18.80 10.24 3.47
N TYR A 227 19.71 9.27 3.37
CA TYR A 227 19.47 7.93 3.93
C TYR A 227 19.47 7.97 5.46
N LYS A 228 18.34 7.57 6.02
CA LYS A 228 18.11 7.51 7.45
C LYS A 228 16.91 6.63 7.75
N THR A 229 17.00 5.80 8.77
CA THR A 229 15.87 5.05 9.33
C THR A 229 15.67 5.44 10.79
N ASP A 230 14.45 5.77 11.16
CA ASP A 230 14.05 6.29 12.46
C ASP A 230 13.06 5.34 13.12
N VAL A 231 13.46 4.68 14.22
CA VAL A 231 12.62 3.76 14.98
C VAL A 231 12.25 4.44 16.29
N ILE A 232 10.96 4.54 16.57
CA ILE A 232 10.40 5.33 17.69
C ILE A 232 9.49 4.43 18.51
N ILE A 233 9.75 4.34 19.82
CA ILE A 233 8.92 3.62 20.79
C ILE A 233 8.05 4.62 21.55
N ARG A 234 6.72 4.38 21.58
CA ARG A 234 5.70 5.23 22.23
C ARG A 234 4.71 4.36 23.03
N ILE A 235 5.23 3.48 23.86
CA ILE A 235 4.41 2.54 24.63
C ILE A 235 3.82 3.23 25.88
N ASP A 236 4.64 3.94 26.64
CA ASP A 236 4.23 4.61 27.88
C ASP A 236 4.10 6.14 27.68
N ASN A 237 4.95 6.75 26.88
CA ASN A 237 4.91 8.17 26.57
C ASN A 237 4.36 8.43 25.16
N THR A 238 3.09 8.85 25.09
CA THR A 238 2.41 9.14 23.82
C THR A 238 2.71 10.52 23.25
N GLU A 239 3.16 11.47 24.09
CA GLU A 239 3.46 12.84 23.65
C GLU A 239 4.85 12.97 23.01
N ARG A 240 5.85 12.27 23.57
CA ARG A 240 7.22 12.25 23.03
C ARG A 240 7.56 10.86 22.49
N TYR A 241 8.39 10.15 23.18
CA TYR A 241 8.79 8.76 22.94
C TYR A 241 9.45 8.21 24.20
N ASP A 242 9.36 6.90 24.39
CA ASP A 242 10.05 6.20 25.47
C ASP A 242 11.51 5.97 25.09
N ASP A 243 11.74 5.56 23.83
CA ASP A 243 13.06 5.32 23.28
C ASP A 243 13.09 5.55 21.76
N ARG A 244 14.29 5.74 21.20
CA ARG A 244 14.50 6.02 19.79
C ARG A 244 15.83 5.52 19.28
N LEU A 245 15.80 4.78 18.18
CA LEU A 245 16.97 4.43 17.39
C LEU A 245 16.93 5.16 16.05
N CYS A 246 17.98 5.94 15.78
CA CYS A 246 18.18 6.56 14.48
C CYS A 246 19.46 5.97 13.86
N THR A 247 19.33 5.33 12.71
CA THR A 247 20.47 4.71 12.02
C THR A 247 20.59 5.16 10.58
N SER A 248 21.84 5.35 10.13
CA SER A 248 22.25 5.66 8.76
C SER A 248 23.48 4.85 8.32
N THR A 249 23.79 3.78 9.04
CA THR A 249 24.85 2.84 8.70
C THR A 249 24.46 1.92 7.53
N ASN A 250 25.38 1.07 7.07
CA ASN A 250 25.08 0.13 5.99
C ASN A 250 23.85 -0.74 6.31
N LEU A 251 23.15 -1.18 5.25
CA LEU A 251 21.84 -1.83 5.38
C LEU A 251 21.88 -3.14 6.17
N ILE A 252 23.01 -3.85 6.15
CA ILE A 252 23.17 -5.14 6.86
C ILE A 252 23.22 -4.88 8.37
N ASP A 253 24.03 -3.90 8.78
CA ASP A 253 24.16 -3.55 10.19
C ASP A 253 22.90 -2.81 10.68
N ALA A 254 22.31 -1.94 9.85
CA ALA A 254 21.04 -1.29 10.13
C ALA A 254 19.92 -2.32 10.36
N HIS A 255 19.82 -3.34 9.50
CA HIS A 255 18.84 -4.43 9.66
C HIS A 255 19.01 -5.12 11.03
N MET A 256 20.23 -5.51 11.38
CA MET A 256 20.49 -6.18 12.66
C MET A 256 20.20 -5.28 13.87
N GLN A 257 20.63 -4.01 13.81
CA GLN A 257 20.39 -3.03 14.89
C GLN A 257 18.89 -2.78 15.10
N ILE A 258 18.15 -2.57 14.01
CA ILE A 258 16.70 -2.29 14.07
C ILE A 258 15.94 -3.51 14.58
N CYS A 259 16.22 -4.72 14.06
CA CYS A 259 15.57 -5.94 14.53
C CYS A 259 15.81 -6.16 16.03
N LYS A 260 17.07 -6.04 16.48
CA LYS A 260 17.44 -6.17 17.90
C LYS A 260 16.72 -5.14 18.77
N PHE A 261 16.67 -3.88 18.31
CA PHE A 261 16.01 -2.80 19.04
C PHE A 261 14.52 -3.04 19.19
N ILE A 262 13.81 -3.37 18.11
CA ILE A 262 12.36 -3.62 18.12
C ILE A 262 12.04 -4.85 18.99
N SER A 263 12.79 -5.94 18.84
CA SER A 263 12.55 -7.18 19.60
C SER A 263 12.70 -6.99 21.11
N ALA A 264 13.42 -5.96 21.57
CA ALA A 264 13.55 -5.66 23.00
C ALA A 264 12.24 -5.09 23.62
N TYR A 265 11.36 -4.51 22.80
CA TYR A 265 10.10 -3.90 23.25
C TYR A 265 8.86 -4.73 22.95
N LEU A 266 8.97 -5.77 22.13
CA LEU A 266 7.87 -6.67 21.81
C LEU A 266 8.01 -8.00 22.57
N PRO A 267 6.96 -8.45 23.28
CA PRO A 267 7.00 -9.71 24.01
C PRO A 267 7.13 -10.90 23.03
N ASP A 268 7.97 -11.87 23.39
CA ASP A 268 8.06 -13.12 22.65
C ASP A 268 6.96 -14.08 23.12
N ARG A 269 6.03 -14.40 22.24
CA ARG A 269 4.94 -15.33 22.54
C ARG A 269 5.29 -16.71 22.03
N PHE A 270 5.16 -17.71 22.89
CA PHE A 270 5.41 -19.10 22.51
C PHE A 270 4.46 -19.53 21.39
N HIS A 271 5.03 -20.05 20.33
CA HIS A 271 4.29 -20.61 19.20
C HIS A 271 4.95 -21.90 18.70
N LEU A 272 4.13 -22.93 18.48
CA LEU A 272 4.59 -24.22 17.93
C LEU A 272 4.13 -24.34 16.48
N GLU A 273 5.06 -24.63 15.59
CA GLU A 273 4.77 -24.93 14.21
C GLU A 273 5.48 -26.23 13.81
N GLN A 274 4.74 -27.23 13.37
CA GLN A 274 5.22 -28.55 13.00
C GLN A 274 6.13 -29.19 14.07
N GLY A 275 5.82 -28.95 15.38
CA GLY A 275 6.56 -29.46 16.51
C GLY A 275 7.83 -28.68 16.86
N GLN A 276 8.16 -27.61 16.16
CA GLN A 276 9.28 -26.71 16.44
C GLN A 276 8.78 -25.41 17.10
N ALA A 277 9.49 -24.96 18.14
CA ALA A 277 9.23 -23.64 18.73
C ALA A 277 9.79 -22.57 17.80
N ILE A 278 8.94 -21.65 17.38
CA ILE A 278 9.30 -20.48 16.57
C ILE A 278 8.85 -19.20 17.27
N SER A 279 9.51 -18.08 16.94
CA SER A 279 9.11 -16.75 17.39
C SER A 279 8.39 -15.99 16.27
N PRO A 280 7.05 -15.91 16.30
CA PRO A 280 6.30 -15.08 15.34
C PRO A 280 6.71 -13.62 15.41
N ARG A 281 7.05 -13.09 16.61
CA ARG A 281 7.61 -11.76 16.81
C ARG A 281 8.85 -11.52 15.92
N ASP A 282 9.84 -12.40 16.00
CA ASP A 282 11.10 -12.20 15.29
C ASP A 282 10.92 -12.32 13.78
N ILE A 283 9.99 -13.17 13.32
CA ILE A 283 9.64 -13.28 11.92
C ILE A 283 8.98 -11.99 11.43
N ILE A 284 7.98 -11.47 12.16
CA ILE A 284 7.29 -10.21 11.82
C ILE A 284 8.27 -9.05 11.78
N VAL A 285 9.11 -8.92 12.83
CA VAL A 285 10.10 -7.83 12.91
C VAL A 285 11.07 -7.90 11.75
N ARG A 286 11.61 -9.08 11.46
CA ARG A 286 12.52 -9.29 10.32
C ARG A 286 11.86 -8.88 9.01
N GLU A 287 10.63 -9.33 8.75
CA GLU A 287 9.92 -9.01 7.50
C GLU A 287 9.61 -7.53 7.37
N VAL A 288 9.13 -6.87 8.43
CA VAL A 288 8.85 -5.43 8.42
C VAL A 288 10.12 -4.63 8.15
N VAL A 289 11.23 -4.95 8.82
CA VAL A 289 12.51 -4.25 8.66
C VAL A 289 13.08 -4.50 7.26
N THR A 290 13.09 -5.75 6.80
CA THR A 290 13.55 -6.13 5.46
C THR A 290 12.76 -5.38 4.38
N ASN A 291 11.42 -5.36 4.48
CA ASN A 291 10.57 -4.65 3.54
C ASN A 291 10.83 -3.14 3.53
N SER A 292 11.06 -2.54 4.71
CA SER A 292 11.38 -1.11 4.82
C SER A 292 12.72 -0.76 4.18
N LEU A 293 13.69 -1.68 4.12
CA LEU A 293 14.98 -1.47 3.49
C LEU A 293 14.98 -1.82 1.99
N ILE A 294 14.32 -2.91 1.58
CA ILE A 294 14.33 -3.37 0.18
C ILE A 294 13.39 -2.52 -0.70
N HIS A 295 12.22 -2.11 -0.17
CA HIS A 295 11.20 -1.41 -0.95
C HIS A 295 11.25 0.13 -0.83
N ARG A 296 12.37 0.68 -0.36
CA ARG A 296 12.57 2.11 -0.17
C ARG A 296 13.11 2.78 -1.44
N GLU A 297 12.64 4.03 -1.70
CA GLU A 297 13.29 4.93 -2.65
C GLU A 297 14.38 5.74 -1.94
N TYR A 298 15.65 5.45 -2.26
CA TYR A 298 16.80 6.00 -1.54
C TYR A 298 17.14 7.45 -1.90
N ILE A 299 16.71 7.96 -3.06
CA ILE A 299 16.85 9.39 -3.44
C ILE A 299 15.86 10.27 -2.66
N SER A 300 14.76 9.69 -2.18
CA SER A 300 13.76 10.47 -1.46
C SER A 300 14.34 11.08 -0.17
N PRO A 301 14.14 12.38 0.08
CA PRO A 301 14.56 13.01 1.33
C PRO A 301 13.72 12.54 2.55
N ARG A 302 12.62 11.81 2.31
CA ARG A 302 11.78 11.29 3.38
C ARG A 302 12.49 10.12 4.08
N PRO A 303 12.75 10.21 5.40
CA PRO A 303 13.31 9.08 6.15
C PRO A 303 12.30 7.94 6.23
N ALA A 304 12.80 6.69 6.26
CA ALA A 304 11.98 5.58 6.69
C ALA A 304 11.70 5.68 8.19
N ARG A 305 10.49 5.36 8.62
CA ARG A 305 10.09 5.40 10.03
C ARG A 305 9.43 4.10 10.43
N ILE A 306 9.75 3.64 11.64
CA ILE A 306 9.04 2.56 12.32
C ILE A 306 8.60 3.09 13.68
N ILE A 307 7.30 3.15 13.92
CA ILE A 307 6.72 3.65 15.17
C ILE A 307 5.99 2.50 15.84
N ILE A 308 6.27 2.28 17.11
CA ILE A 308 5.65 1.24 17.91
C ILE A 308 4.94 1.90 19.08
N ASP A 309 3.64 1.70 19.15
CA ASP A 309 2.80 2.04 20.28
C ASP A 309 2.15 0.78 20.88
N ARG A 310 1.25 0.94 21.86
CA ARG A 310 0.58 -0.21 22.50
C ARG A 310 -0.33 -1.00 21.58
N GLU A 311 -0.87 -0.36 20.56
CA GLU A 311 -1.92 -0.90 19.70
C GLU A 311 -1.37 -1.40 18.36
N LYS A 312 -0.25 -0.85 17.90
CA LYS A 312 0.27 -1.14 16.56
C LYS A 312 1.77 -0.86 16.42
N LEU A 313 2.37 -1.56 15.46
CA LEU A 313 3.63 -1.20 14.84
C LEU A 313 3.30 -0.64 13.46
N VAL A 314 3.79 0.55 13.14
CA VAL A 314 3.62 1.21 11.85
C VAL A 314 4.99 1.43 11.24
N ALA A 315 5.24 0.86 10.08
CA ALA A 315 6.42 1.14 9.26
C ALA A 315 6.00 1.90 8.00
N ASP A 316 6.68 3.01 7.71
CA ASP A 316 6.46 3.78 6.48
C ASP A 316 7.80 4.20 5.85
N ASN A 317 7.88 4.12 4.52
CA ASN A 317 9.02 4.60 3.74
C ASN A 317 8.56 5.09 2.36
N ALA A 318 9.31 6.07 1.80
CA ALA A 318 9.11 6.47 0.42
C ALA A 318 9.31 5.27 -0.50
N SER A 319 8.44 5.10 -1.48
CA SER A 319 8.46 4.00 -2.43
C SER A 319 8.17 4.49 -3.85
N ARG A 320 8.54 3.70 -4.85
CA ARG A 320 8.07 3.83 -6.23
C ARG A 320 7.03 2.75 -6.46
N ALA A 321 5.78 3.11 -6.26
CA ALA A 321 4.68 2.17 -6.41
C ALA A 321 4.56 1.68 -7.86
N SER A 322 4.50 0.37 -8.04
CA SER A 322 4.02 -0.27 -9.27
C SER A 322 2.51 -0.50 -9.25
N PHE A 323 1.91 -0.39 -8.08
CA PHE A 323 0.49 -0.54 -7.81
C PHE A 323 0.11 0.48 -6.71
N GLN A 324 -1.14 0.90 -6.65
CA GLN A 324 -1.64 1.72 -5.54
C GLN A 324 -2.81 1.01 -4.88
N GLY A 325 -2.77 0.91 -3.55
CA GLY A 325 -3.85 0.33 -2.76
C GLY A 325 -3.38 -0.71 -1.75
N ALA A 326 -4.35 -1.39 -1.15
CA ALA A 326 -4.09 -2.41 -0.14
C ALA A 326 -3.51 -3.69 -0.76
N LEU A 327 -2.44 -4.20 -0.15
CA LEU A 327 -1.84 -5.48 -0.52
C LEU A 327 -2.42 -6.60 0.34
N SER A 328 -2.65 -7.73 -0.30
CA SER A 328 -3.08 -8.98 0.31
C SER A 328 -2.26 -10.14 -0.25
N PRO A 329 -2.27 -11.33 0.37
CA PRO A 329 -1.60 -12.50 -0.18
C PRO A 329 -2.03 -12.88 -1.61
N GLN A 330 -3.24 -12.48 -2.03
CA GLN A 330 -3.82 -12.81 -3.33
C GLN A 330 -3.43 -11.81 -4.44
N ASN A 331 -3.13 -10.55 -4.09
CA ASN A 331 -2.82 -9.50 -5.06
C ASN A 331 -1.39 -8.96 -4.96
N SER A 332 -0.55 -9.54 -4.09
CA SER A 332 0.85 -9.16 -3.97
C SER A 332 1.70 -9.79 -5.07
N PHE A 333 2.31 -8.95 -5.91
CA PHE A 333 3.31 -9.37 -6.89
C PHE A 333 4.71 -8.98 -6.41
N PRO A 334 5.68 -9.90 -6.43
CA PRO A 334 7.03 -9.63 -5.95
C PRO A 334 7.78 -8.69 -6.91
N THR A 335 7.71 -7.39 -6.63
CA THR A 335 8.39 -6.37 -7.44
C THR A 335 9.31 -5.54 -6.53
N PRO A 336 10.55 -6.02 -6.24
CA PRO A 336 11.47 -5.28 -5.40
C PRO A 336 11.84 -3.95 -6.05
N LYS A 337 11.81 -2.87 -5.27
CA LYS A 337 12.20 -1.53 -5.75
C LYS A 337 13.73 -1.40 -5.87
N ASN A 338 14.46 -2.26 -5.15
CA ASN A 338 15.91 -2.37 -5.17
C ASN A 338 16.30 -3.85 -5.37
N PRO A 339 16.24 -4.35 -6.63
CA PRO A 339 16.46 -5.78 -6.91
C PRO A 339 17.88 -6.28 -6.59
N ALA A 340 18.92 -5.45 -6.69
CA ALA A 340 20.28 -5.86 -6.32
C ALA A 340 20.40 -6.01 -4.80
N ILE A 341 19.88 -5.05 -4.02
CA ILE A 341 19.82 -5.13 -2.55
C ILE A 341 18.98 -6.35 -2.12
N ALA A 342 17.79 -6.53 -2.72
CA ALA A 342 16.93 -7.67 -2.42
C ALA A 342 17.60 -9.00 -2.70
N LYS A 343 18.27 -9.12 -3.85
CA LYS A 343 19.04 -10.31 -4.21
C LYS A 343 20.16 -10.59 -3.23
N PHE A 344 20.90 -9.56 -2.80
CA PHE A 344 22.00 -9.74 -1.83
C PHE A 344 21.47 -10.17 -0.46
N PHE A 345 20.41 -9.52 0.05
CA PHE A 345 19.73 -9.91 1.30
C PHE A 345 19.28 -11.38 1.27
N ASN A 346 18.69 -11.79 0.14
CA ASN A 346 18.28 -13.18 -0.04
C ASN A 346 19.48 -14.15 0.02
N GLN A 347 20.58 -13.84 -0.68
CA GLN A 347 21.75 -14.71 -0.69
C GLN A 347 22.36 -14.91 0.71
N ILE A 348 22.39 -13.89 1.54
CA ILE A 348 22.95 -13.95 2.89
C ILE A 348 21.90 -14.32 3.97
N GLY A 349 20.68 -14.69 3.58
CA GLY A 349 19.63 -15.20 4.49
C GLY A 349 18.95 -14.11 5.34
N LEU A 350 19.04 -12.84 4.97
CA LEU A 350 18.30 -11.75 5.61
C LEU A 350 16.90 -11.56 5.05
N ALA A 351 16.65 -12.02 3.82
CA ALA A 351 15.32 -12.06 3.18
C ALA A 351 15.01 -13.50 2.73
N GLU A 352 13.72 -13.83 2.72
CA GLU A 352 13.22 -15.07 2.12
C GLU A 352 13.11 -14.92 0.58
N GLU A 353 12.55 -15.92 -0.11
CA GLU A 353 12.36 -15.84 -1.54
C GLU A 353 11.38 -14.71 -1.91
N LEU A 354 11.59 -14.13 -3.08
CA LEU A 354 10.75 -13.05 -3.60
C LEU A 354 9.26 -13.48 -3.64
N GLY A 355 8.41 -12.71 -2.96
CA GLY A 355 6.96 -12.93 -2.91
C GLY A 355 6.44 -13.63 -1.66
N SER A 356 7.29 -14.15 -0.78
CA SER A 356 6.87 -14.78 0.47
C SER A 356 6.54 -13.76 1.59
N GLY A 357 7.05 -12.54 1.53
CA GLY A 357 6.98 -11.57 2.63
C GLY A 357 5.56 -11.17 3.03
N VAL A 358 4.68 -10.88 2.07
CA VAL A 358 3.28 -10.51 2.37
C VAL A 358 2.51 -11.69 2.97
N PRO A 359 2.49 -12.90 2.36
CA PRO A 359 1.89 -14.08 2.99
C PRO A 359 2.45 -14.39 4.38
N THR A 360 3.76 -14.27 4.57
CA THR A 360 4.45 -14.48 5.86
C THR A 360 3.96 -13.49 6.91
N LEU A 361 3.88 -12.20 6.59
CA LEU A 361 3.35 -11.18 7.51
C LEU A 361 1.90 -11.47 7.90
N PHE A 362 1.02 -11.84 6.96
CA PHE A 362 -0.36 -12.20 7.27
C PHE A 362 -0.44 -13.40 8.21
N ARG A 363 0.28 -14.47 7.91
CA ARG A 363 0.29 -15.71 8.70
C ARG A 363 0.76 -15.48 10.14
N TYR A 364 1.91 -14.83 10.29
CA TYR A 364 2.52 -14.67 11.61
C TYR A 364 1.91 -13.50 12.42
N SER A 365 1.36 -12.47 11.78
CA SER A 365 0.56 -11.46 12.49
C SER A 365 -0.69 -12.08 13.10
N GLN A 366 -1.40 -12.92 12.35
CA GLN A 366 -2.54 -13.68 12.88
C GLN A 366 -2.14 -14.57 14.06
N ALA A 367 -1.01 -15.27 13.96
CA ALA A 367 -0.50 -16.12 15.05
C ALA A 367 -0.05 -15.31 16.27
N TYR A 368 0.50 -14.11 16.07
CA TYR A 368 1.06 -13.27 17.15
C TYR A 368 0.01 -12.42 17.84
N THR A 369 -0.92 -11.81 17.11
CA THR A 369 -1.88 -10.81 17.64
C THR A 369 -3.33 -11.22 17.49
N GLY A 370 -3.66 -12.25 16.70
CA GLY A 370 -5.03 -12.62 16.33
C GLY A 370 -5.64 -11.70 15.27
N ALA A 371 -4.85 -10.83 14.63
CA ALA A 371 -5.34 -9.87 13.65
C ALA A 371 -4.45 -9.83 12.40
N ASN A 372 -5.05 -9.50 11.27
CA ASN A 372 -4.32 -9.34 10.01
C ASN A 372 -3.57 -8.00 9.96
N PRO A 373 -2.40 -7.96 9.31
CA PRO A 373 -1.71 -6.71 9.04
C PRO A 373 -2.44 -5.92 7.95
N VAL A 374 -2.20 -4.60 7.91
CA VAL A 374 -2.61 -3.75 6.80
C VAL A 374 -1.37 -3.25 6.08
N LEU A 375 -1.22 -3.65 4.82
CA LEU A 375 -0.15 -3.19 3.94
C LEU A 375 -0.76 -2.34 2.83
N THR A 376 -0.16 -1.18 2.60
CA THR A 376 -0.59 -0.27 1.53
C THR A 376 0.61 0.09 0.68
N GLU A 377 0.52 -0.19 -0.62
CA GLU A 377 1.49 0.29 -1.60
C GLU A 377 1.02 1.61 -2.21
N GLY A 378 1.93 2.56 -2.34
CA GLY A 378 1.73 3.89 -2.90
C GLY A 378 3.09 4.60 -3.00
N ASP A 379 3.10 5.92 -3.17
CA ASP A 379 4.34 6.72 -3.12
C ASP A 379 4.97 6.66 -1.71
N VAL A 380 4.19 6.19 -0.74
CA VAL A 380 4.64 5.74 0.58
C VAL A 380 4.17 4.30 0.76
N PHE A 381 5.13 3.37 0.91
CA PHE A 381 4.83 2.02 1.35
C PHE A 381 4.58 2.03 2.85
N LYS A 382 3.43 1.53 3.29
CA LYS A 382 3.03 1.52 4.70
C LYS A 382 2.63 0.12 5.14
N THR A 383 3.21 -0.32 6.24
CA THR A 383 2.85 -1.57 6.92
C THR A 383 2.35 -1.25 8.32
N VAL A 384 1.18 -1.76 8.67
CA VAL A 384 0.60 -1.66 10.02
C VAL A 384 0.38 -3.07 10.56
N ILE A 385 1.05 -3.39 11.66
CA ILE A 385 0.85 -4.63 12.40
C ILE A 385 0.06 -4.28 13.66
N PRO A 386 -1.19 -4.76 13.83
CA PRO A 386 -1.92 -4.58 15.08
C PRO A 386 -1.16 -5.22 16.24
N LEU A 387 -1.12 -4.57 17.38
CA LEU A 387 -0.50 -5.06 18.61
C LEU A 387 -1.52 -4.98 19.77
N SER A 388 -1.23 -5.70 20.85
CA SER A 388 -1.97 -5.60 22.12
C SER A 388 -0.92 -5.74 23.23
N LEU A 389 -0.23 -4.64 23.53
CA LEU A 389 0.78 -4.61 24.59
C LEU A 389 0.12 -4.24 25.93
N PRO A 390 0.44 -4.93 27.04
CA PRO A 390 -0.10 -4.64 28.37
C PRO A 390 0.35 -3.27 28.87
N LYS A 391 -0.44 -2.66 29.75
CA LYS A 391 0.00 -1.45 30.47
C LYS A 391 1.13 -1.81 31.44
N ALA A 392 1.98 -0.82 31.74
CA ALA A 392 3.03 -1.00 32.72
C ALA A 392 2.45 -1.53 34.06
N GLY A 393 2.89 -2.73 34.48
CA GLY A 393 2.40 -3.39 35.70
C GLY A 393 1.25 -4.38 35.52
N GLU A 394 0.68 -4.54 34.32
CA GLU A 394 -0.31 -5.58 34.05
C GLU A 394 0.38 -6.90 33.62
N PRO A 395 -0.01 -8.06 34.19
CA PRO A 395 0.54 -9.35 33.78
C PRO A 395 0.11 -9.69 32.35
N MET A 396 1.03 -10.25 31.56
CA MET A 396 0.75 -10.74 30.21
C MET A 396 -0.31 -11.85 30.24
N THR A 397 -1.50 -11.61 29.71
CA THR A 397 -2.48 -12.65 29.48
C THR A 397 -2.05 -13.50 28.28
N PRO A 398 -1.92 -14.84 28.41
CA PRO A 398 -1.68 -15.72 27.27
C PRO A 398 -2.85 -15.61 26.30
N GLY A 399 -2.56 -15.43 25.01
CA GLY A 399 -3.59 -15.38 23.97
C GLY A 399 -4.48 -16.63 24.03
N LYS A 400 -5.78 -16.44 23.93
CA LYS A 400 -6.75 -17.54 23.82
C LYS A 400 -6.42 -18.37 22.58
N SER A 401 -5.88 -19.56 22.77
CA SER A 401 -5.84 -20.58 21.74
C SER A 401 -7.26 -21.09 21.51
N ASP A 402 -7.81 -20.90 20.33
CA ASP A 402 -9.04 -21.58 19.93
C ASP A 402 -8.82 -23.09 20.00
N LYS A 403 -9.54 -23.71 20.93
CA LYS A 403 -9.67 -25.16 21.01
C LYS A 403 -10.49 -25.63 19.80
N HIS A 404 -9.84 -26.27 18.86
CA HIS A 404 -10.57 -27.16 17.95
C HIS A 404 -11.22 -28.27 18.77
N SER A 405 -12.53 -28.29 18.67
CA SER A 405 -13.41 -29.33 19.20
C SER A 405 -13.03 -30.72 18.65
N ASN A 406 -12.65 -31.61 19.56
CA ASN A 406 -12.83 -33.05 19.31
C ASN A 406 -13.82 -33.59 20.35
N SER A 407 -14.90 -34.10 19.83
CA SER A 407 -16.02 -34.68 20.58
C SER A 407 -15.63 -35.97 21.30
N GLY A 408 -15.86 -36.01 22.61
CA GLY A 408 -15.83 -37.23 23.40
C GLY A 408 -16.50 -36.93 24.73
N ALA A 409 -17.70 -37.46 24.93
CA ALA A 409 -18.53 -37.27 26.09
C ALA A 409 -17.92 -37.85 27.37
N ASP A 410 -18.07 -37.15 28.48
CA ASP A 410 -18.78 -37.69 29.67
C ASP A 410 -19.13 -36.59 30.70
N PRO A 411 -20.26 -36.75 31.41
CA PRO A 411 -20.86 -35.68 32.17
C PRO A 411 -20.57 -35.80 33.69
N ASN A 412 -20.29 -34.71 34.34
CA ASN A 412 -20.68 -34.34 35.67
C ASN A 412 -19.81 -33.23 36.27
N LEU A 413 -20.32 -32.12 36.54
CA LEU A 413 -20.52 -31.47 37.83
C LEU A 413 -20.96 -30.01 37.68
N THR A 414 -22.18 -29.83 38.06
CA THR A 414 -22.88 -28.71 38.75
C THR A 414 -22.14 -27.38 38.99
N THR A 415 -22.84 -26.33 38.51
CA THR A 415 -23.20 -25.07 39.17
C THR A 415 -22.15 -24.20 39.90
N VAL A 416 -22.06 -22.96 39.50
CA VAL A 416 -22.57 -21.79 40.26
C VAL A 416 -22.72 -20.58 39.32
N ARG A 417 -23.87 -19.95 39.42
CA ARG A 417 -24.34 -18.72 38.82
C ARG A 417 -23.78 -17.49 39.53
N ASP A 418 -23.79 -16.41 38.78
CA ASP A 418 -24.26 -15.06 39.14
C ASP A 418 -23.25 -13.93 39.34
N ALA A 419 -23.64 -12.89 38.66
CA ALA A 419 -23.60 -11.46 39.04
C ALA A 419 -22.32 -10.70 38.66
N ALA A 420 -22.34 -9.54 38.12
CA ALA A 420 -23.28 -8.45 37.84
C ALA A 420 -22.55 -7.45 36.94
N LEU A 421 -23.13 -6.92 35.94
CA LEU A 421 -23.70 -5.57 35.72
C LEU A 421 -23.08 -4.37 36.45
N HIS A 422 -22.91 -3.33 35.65
CA HIS A 422 -22.62 -1.91 35.92
C HIS A 422 -21.16 -1.53 36.09
N GLU A 423 -20.64 -0.47 35.42
CA GLU A 423 -21.18 0.87 35.22
C GLU A 423 -20.48 1.56 34.07
N ALA A 424 -21.23 2.40 33.39
CA ALA A 424 -20.73 3.42 32.48
C ALA A 424 -20.22 4.62 33.29
N HIS A 425 -19.22 5.34 32.78
CA HIS A 425 -19.25 6.80 32.83
C HIS A 425 -18.23 7.44 31.86
N GLU A 426 -18.77 8.31 31.03
CA GLU A 426 -18.28 9.56 30.48
C GLU A 426 -16.79 9.91 30.59
N THR A 427 -16.19 10.26 29.46
CA THR A 427 -15.41 11.50 29.42
C THR A 427 -15.22 12.02 27.97
N ARG A 428 -15.80 13.18 27.74
CA ARG A 428 -15.39 14.37 26.98
C ARG A 428 -14.50 14.20 25.74
N MET A 429 -15.09 14.71 24.68
CA MET A 429 -14.50 15.15 23.44
C MET A 429 -13.37 16.17 23.61
N VAL A 430 -12.24 15.97 22.95
CA VAL A 430 -11.31 17.00 22.54
C VAL A 430 -10.82 16.67 21.13
N GLY A 431 -11.03 17.62 20.25
CA GLY A 431 -10.46 17.99 18.98
C GLY A 431 -9.69 16.98 18.14
N LEU A 432 -10.23 16.70 16.96
CA LEU A 432 -9.59 16.03 15.82
C LEU A 432 -8.49 16.87 15.15
N PRO A 433 -7.49 16.22 14.58
CA PRO A 433 -7.00 16.61 13.26
C PRO A 433 -7.50 15.60 12.21
N THR A 434 -7.96 16.19 11.11
CA THR A 434 -8.35 15.52 9.87
C THR A 434 -7.21 14.69 9.31
N ASP A 435 -7.41 13.35 9.22
CA ASP A 435 -6.68 12.54 8.26
C ASP A 435 -7.55 11.38 7.76
N ALA A 436 -7.45 11.11 6.47
CA ALA A 436 -8.38 10.33 5.70
C ALA A 436 -8.48 8.87 6.16
N SER A 437 -9.69 8.44 6.49
CA SER A 437 -10.02 7.04 6.78
C SER A 437 -10.03 6.19 5.50
N PRO A 438 -9.66 4.90 5.55
CA PRO A 438 -9.69 4.00 4.39
C PRO A 438 -11.13 3.80 3.88
N ARG A 439 -11.34 3.93 2.59
CA ARG A 439 -12.64 3.75 1.93
C ARG A 439 -13.09 2.29 2.00
N MET A 440 -14.20 2.06 2.66
CA MET A 440 -14.87 0.75 2.73
C MET A 440 -15.52 0.40 1.38
N SER A 441 -15.57 -0.91 1.03
CA SER A 441 -16.28 -1.41 -0.15
C SER A 441 -17.78 -1.02 -0.11
N ALA A 442 -18.43 -0.91 -1.27
CA ALA A 442 -19.81 -0.43 -1.34
C ALA A 442 -20.81 -1.28 -0.53
N VAL A 443 -20.62 -2.60 -0.45
CA VAL A 443 -21.48 -3.52 0.32
C VAL A 443 -21.31 -3.32 1.83
N ASN A 444 -20.06 -3.18 2.31
CA ASN A 444 -19.79 -2.90 3.73
C ASN A 444 -20.14 -1.46 4.14
N ARG A 445 -20.23 -0.54 3.18
CA ARG A 445 -20.48 0.88 3.48
C ARG A 445 -21.92 1.17 3.86
N THR A 446 -22.90 0.56 3.18
CA THR A 446 -24.32 0.70 3.52
C THR A 446 -24.62 0.14 4.91
N ASP A 447 -24.04 -1.02 5.26
CA ASP A 447 -24.17 -1.63 6.58
C ASP A 447 -23.54 -0.77 7.66
N SER A 448 -22.37 -0.18 7.39
CA SER A 448 -21.69 0.72 8.33
C SER A 448 -22.48 2.01 8.54
N VAL A 449 -23.04 2.58 7.46
CA VAL A 449 -23.94 3.75 7.56
C VAL A 449 -25.20 3.41 8.32
N TYR A 450 -25.77 2.21 8.15
CA TYR A 450 -26.94 1.77 8.91
C TYR A 450 -26.62 1.59 10.39
N THR A 451 -25.47 0.98 10.72
CA THR A 451 -25.04 0.82 12.12
C THR A 451 -24.82 2.18 12.79
N ALA A 452 -24.09 3.10 12.14
CA ALA A 452 -23.88 4.44 12.65
C ALA A 452 -25.21 5.24 12.76
N ALA A 453 -26.11 5.07 11.80
CA ALA A 453 -27.44 5.71 11.85
C ALA A 453 -28.27 5.21 13.05
N ARG A 454 -28.25 3.91 13.33
CA ARG A 454 -28.92 3.33 14.50
C ARG A 454 -28.35 3.83 15.82
N GLU A 455 -27.05 3.97 15.89
CA GLU A 455 -26.35 4.49 17.09
C GLU A 455 -26.77 5.93 17.37
N VAL A 456 -26.76 6.81 16.37
CA VAL A 456 -27.22 8.19 16.52
C VAL A 456 -28.69 8.25 16.87
N LEU A 457 -29.55 7.46 16.21
CA LEU A 457 -30.99 7.43 16.45
C LEU A 457 -31.39 6.77 17.79
N SER A 458 -30.47 6.08 18.45
CA SER A 458 -30.67 5.63 19.84
C SER A 458 -30.54 6.77 20.87
N GLN A 459 -29.85 7.85 20.50
CA GLN A 459 -29.56 8.99 21.37
C GLN A 459 -30.38 10.24 21.03
N GLN A 460 -30.88 10.35 19.79
CA GLN A 460 -31.67 11.51 19.34
C GLN A 460 -32.74 11.11 18.32
N PRO A 461 -33.88 11.83 18.25
CA PRO A 461 -35.04 11.42 17.45
C PRO A 461 -34.82 11.53 15.93
N PHE A 462 -33.85 12.29 15.48
CA PHE A 462 -33.56 12.54 14.06
C PHE A 462 -32.04 12.49 13.78
N LEU A 463 -31.71 12.02 12.59
CA LEU A 463 -30.35 11.93 12.06
C LEU A 463 -30.22 12.91 10.88
N ALA A 464 -29.16 13.70 10.84
CA ALA A 464 -28.79 14.53 9.69
C ALA A 464 -27.58 13.92 8.94
N VAL A 465 -27.43 14.28 7.66
CA VAL A 465 -26.28 13.83 6.84
C VAL A 465 -24.93 14.16 7.49
N LYS A 466 -24.84 15.32 8.16
CA LYS A 466 -23.61 15.75 8.86
C LYS A 466 -23.17 14.80 9.97
N ASP A 467 -24.11 14.12 10.61
CA ASP A 467 -23.81 13.21 11.74
C ASP A 467 -23.10 11.95 11.21
N ILE A 468 -23.56 11.42 10.09
CA ILE A 468 -22.88 10.29 9.41
C ILE A 468 -21.52 10.71 8.85
N CYS A 469 -21.40 11.93 8.31
CA CYS A 469 -20.10 12.44 7.85
C CYS A 469 -19.11 12.55 9.01
N ALA A 470 -19.55 12.98 10.19
CA ALA A 470 -18.70 13.10 11.38
C ALA A 470 -18.24 11.74 11.92
N ILE A 471 -19.12 10.73 11.92
CA ILE A 471 -18.81 9.41 12.50
C ILE A 471 -17.94 8.56 11.56
N LEU A 472 -18.28 8.55 10.25
CA LEU A 472 -17.64 7.66 9.28
C LEU A 472 -16.61 8.35 8.36
N GLY A 473 -16.38 9.65 8.53
CA GLY A 473 -15.46 10.42 7.68
C GLY A 473 -15.88 10.51 6.20
N LEU A 474 -17.18 10.29 5.91
CA LEU A 474 -17.69 10.26 4.54
C LEU A 474 -17.94 11.68 4.01
N SER A 475 -17.79 11.88 2.69
CA SER A 475 -18.22 13.11 2.05
C SER A 475 -19.75 13.26 2.16
N PRO A 476 -20.29 14.49 2.25
CA PRO A 476 -21.74 14.72 2.34
C PRO A 476 -22.54 14.06 1.21
N ARG A 477 -21.99 14.03 0.00
CA ARG A 477 -22.58 13.40 -1.17
C ARG A 477 -22.65 11.87 -1.02
N THR A 478 -21.59 11.26 -0.50
CA THR A 478 -21.53 9.81 -0.24
C THR A 478 -22.49 9.41 0.87
N ALA A 479 -22.46 10.11 2.01
CA ALA A 479 -23.37 9.85 3.13
C ALA A 479 -24.83 9.98 2.71
N GLN A 480 -25.18 11.01 1.91
CA GLN A 480 -26.52 11.23 1.40
C GLN A 480 -27.00 10.10 0.47
N ARG A 481 -26.10 9.58 -0.38
CA ARG A 481 -26.40 8.46 -1.28
C ARG A 481 -26.67 7.17 -0.50
N GLU A 482 -25.83 6.85 0.49
CA GLU A 482 -26.03 5.64 1.30
C GLU A 482 -27.29 5.74 2.19
N LEU A 483 -27.58 6.89 2.76
CA LEU A 483 -28.84 7.12 3.49
C LEU A 483 -30.08 7.01 2.58
N ALA A 484 -29.98 7.42 1.33
CA ALA A 484 -31.05 7.23 0.35
C ALA A 484 -31.34 5.74 0.06
N LYS A 485 -30.28 4.92 -0.09
CA LYS A 485 -30.41 3.47 -0.23
C LYS A 485 -31.12 2.82 0.98
N LEU A 486 -30.77 3.25 2.18
CA LEU A 486 -31.42 2.74 3.40
C LEU A 486 -32.90 3.13 3.49
N VAL A 487 -33.27 4.28 2.93
CA VAL A 487 -34.69 4.68 2.81
C VAL A 487 -35.40 3.82 1.76
N GLU A 488 -34.78 3.54 0.60
CA GLU A 488 -35.33 2.65 -0.43
C GLU A 488 -35.50 1.21 0.09
N GLN A 489 -34.63 0.75 0.96
CA GLN A 489 -34.72 -0.55 1.63
C GLN A 489 -35.72 -0.57 2.78
N GLY A 490 -36.37 0.55 3.11
CA GLY A 490 -37.33 0.64 4.21
C GLY A 490 -36.70 0.60 5.61
N LEU A 491 -35.36 0.71 5.71
CA LEU A 491 -34.62 0.68 6.97
C LEU A 491 -34.57 2.05 7.67
N LEU A 492 -34.79 3.13 6.92
CA LEU A 492 -34.93 4.50 7.42
C LEU A 492 -36.10 5.20 6.76
N ALA A 493 -36.71 6.16 7.44
CA ALA A 493 -37.70 7.08 6.89
C ALA A 493 -37.08 8.48 6.77
N ALA A 494 -37.33 9.17 5.66
CA ALA A 494 -36.81 10.52 5.40
C ALA A 494 -37.87 11.57 5.60
N GLU A 495 -37.56 12.67 6.29
CA GLU A 495 -38.42 13.83 6.49
C GLU A 495 -37.75 15.12 5.97
N GLY A 496 -38.53 16.03 5.42
CA GLY A 496 -38.08 17.35 4.91
C GLY A 496 -37.66 17.32 3.45
N ARG A 497 -37.43 18.53 2.89
CA ARG A 497 -37.02 18.74 1.50
C ARG A 497 -35.66 19.43 1.42
N THR A 498 -34.80 18.97 0.51
CA THR A 498 -33.49 19.55 0.17
C THR A 498 -32.50 19.70 1.37
N ARG A 499 -32.06 20.92 1.71
CA ARG A 499 -30.96 21.17 2.69
C ARG A 499 -31.31 20.86 4.15
N GLY A 500 -32.57 20.61 4.47
CA GLY A 500 -33.03 20.27 5.82
C GLY A 500 -33.54 18.83 5.94
N LYS A 501 -33.13 17.91 5.06
CA LYS A 501 -33.55 16.50 5.09
C LYS A 501 -32.96 15.79 6.27
N THR A 502 -33.84 15.20 7.10
CA THR A 502 -33.48 14.38 8.25
C THR A 502 -33.99 12.95 8.08
N TYR A 503 -33.46 12.03 8.83
CA TYR A 503 -33.79 10.61 8.77
C TYR A 503 -34.16 10.09 10.15
N ARG A 504 -35.07 9.12 10.22
CA ARG A 504 -35.46 8.44 11.45
C ARG A 504 -35.70 6.95 11.19
N LEU A 505 -35.82 6.15 12.26
CA LEU A 505 -36.30 4.77 12.12
C LEU A 505 -37.76 4.77 11.66
N PRO A 506 -38.18 3.80 10.86
CA PRO A 506 -39.55 3.69 10.35
C PRO A 506 -40.60 3.62 11.44
#